data_63b849b8b8ec819991c14ab702ec6862
#
_entry.id   63b849b8b8ec819991c14ab702ec6862
#
_cell.length_a   1.000
_cell.length_b   1.000
_cell.length_c   1.000
_cell.angle_alpha   90.00
_cell.angle_beta   90.00
_cell.angle_gamma   90.00
#
_symmetry.space_group_name_H-M   'P 1'
#
loop_
_entity.id
_entity.type
_entity.pdbx_description
1 polymer ?
#
loop_
_entity_poly.entity_id
_entity_poly.type
_entity_poly.pdbx_seq_one_letter_code
_entity_poly.pdbx_strand_id
1 'polypeptide(L)'
;MNVIEIDAASNNGVDNIREIRDEVQYSPTEGKYKVYIIDEVHMLSIGAFNALLKTLEEPPSYVIFILATTEAHKIPITILSRCQRYDFHRISIETISDRLSELMKAENINVEERAIRYIAKAADGSMRDALSLIDQCIAFYLGQDLKYENVLEVLGAVDTAVFENMLALIMSSDAAGCMQLIEQLIMQGRELGQFVNDFIWYLRNLLLVKTTDDESKLADIIDVSEDSLAQLKSDSSKIDEGTLMRYIRVLSDLSNELKFSTQKRIKLEVTIIKMCKPSM
;
A
#
# COMPACT_ATOMS: atom_id res chain seq x y z
N MET A 1 22.07 1.31 -28.13
CA MET A 1 20.96 0.81 -27.31
C MET A 1 19.68 1.45 -27.81
N ASN A 2 18.63 0.69 -28.07
CA ASN A 2 17.41 1.22 -28.71
C ASN A 2 16.28 1.54 -27.72
N VAL A 3 16.40 1.11 -26.45
CA VAL A 3 15.49 1.46 -25.36
C VAL A 3 16.29 2.23 -24.33
N ILE A 4 15.86 3.45 -24.03
CA ILE A 4 16.49 4.37 -23.10
C ILE A 4 15.45 4.70 -22.04
N GLU A 5 15.75 4.35 -20.81
CA GLU A 5 14.88 4.62 -19.64
C GLU A 5 15.52 5.73 -18.79
N ILE A 6 14.71 6.69 -18.40
CA ILE A 6 15.12 7.91 -17.69
C ILE A 6 14.12 8.13 -16.56
N ASP A 7 14.62 8.21 -15.35
CA ASP A 7 13.86 8.65 -14.18
C ASP A 7 13.91 10.18 -14.09
N ALA A 8 12.78 10.84 -14.29
CA ALA A 8 12.67 12.30 -14.22
C ALA A 8 12.85 12.85 -12.79
N ALA A 9 12.70 12.04 -11.75
CA ALA A 9 12.99 12.48 -10.39
C ALA A 9 14.48 12.78 -10.19
N SER A 10 15.34 11.97 -10.82
CA SER A 10 16.80 12.14 -10.78
C SER A 10 17.32 13.03 -11.92
N ASN A 11 16.59 13.16 -13.04
CA ASN A 11 17.00 13.83 -14.27
C ASN A 11 15.99 14.89 -14.74
N ASN A 12 15.61 15.82 -13.86
CA ASN A 12 14.56 16.82 -14.12
C ASN A 12 15.02 18.07 -14.88
N GLY A 13 16.32 18.17 -15.19
CA GLY A 13 16.93 19.34 -15.80
C GLY A 13 16.62 19.52 -17.28
N VAL A 14 16.64 20.77 -17.74
CA VAL A 14 16.46 21.10 -19.16
C VAL A 14 17.57 20.49 -20.02
N ASP A 15 18.77 20.41 -19.49
CA ASP A 15 19.94 19.94 -20.27
C ASP A 15 19.84 18.44 -20.54
N ASN A 16 19.38 17.63 -19.60
CA ASN A 16 19.15 16.20 -19.82
C ASN A 16 18.12 15.96 -20.95
N ILE A 17 17.05 16.76 -20.99
CA ILE A 17 16.03 16.65 -22.05
C ILE A 17 16.54 17.20 -23.39
N ARG A 18 17.45 18.17 -23.38
CA ARG A 18 18.12 18.63 -24.61
C ARG A 18 19.04 17.55 -25.21
N GLU A 19 19.75 16.81 -24.38
CA GLU A 19 20.56 15.67 -24.83
C GLU A 19 19.68 14.63 -25.52
N ILE A 20 18.53 14.27 -24.90
CA ILE A 20 17.54 13.36 -25.52
C ILE A 20 17.09 13.91 -26.87
N ARG A 21 16.73 15.18 -26.94
CA ARG A 21 16.25 15.82 -28.17
C ARG A 21 17.29 15.73 -29.28
N ASP A 22 18.58 15.93 -28.95
CA ASP A 22 19.68 15.87 -29.91
C ASP A 22 19.95 14.41 -30.32
N GLU A 23 19.84 13.45 -29.40
CA GLU A 23 19.95 12.02 -29.69
C GLU A 23 18.80 11.44 -30.53
N VAL A 24 17.59 12.00 -30.41
CA VAL A 24 16.40 11.59 -31.17
C VAL A 24 16.62 11.74 -32.68
N GLN A 25 17.49 12.64 -33.13
CA GLN A 25 17.76 12.85 -34.53
C GLN A 25 18.54 11.69 -35.21
N TYR A 26 19.15 10.82 -34.42
CA TYR A 26 19.85 9.65 -34.92
C TYR A 26 18.98 8.43 -34.97
N SER A 27 18.89 7.79 -36.13
CA SER A 27 18.16 6.54 -36.33
C SER A 27 18.70 5.40 -35.44
N PRO A 28 17.86 4.41 -35.09
CA PRO A 28 18.30 3.26 -34.32
C PRO A 28 19.40 2.48 -35.10
N THR A 29 20.36 1.95 -34.36
CA THR A 29 21.45 1.11 -34.94
C THR A 29 20.96 -0.29 -35.28
N GLU A 30 19.94 -0.79 -34.53
CA GLU A 30 19.31 -2.09 -34.72
C GLU A 30 17.81 -1.96 -34.56
N GLY A 31 17.02 -2.77 -35.30
CA GLY A 31 15.56 -2.77 -35.21
C GLY A 31 14.91 -1.54 -35.88
N LYS A 32 13.60 -1.38 -35.65
CA LYS A 32 12.78 -0.36 -36.32
C LYS A 32 12.59 0.91 -35.50
N TYR A 33 12.64 0.79 -34.15
CA TYR A 33 12.27 1.87 -33.26
C TYR A 33 13.34 2.14 -32.21
N LYS A 34 13.44 3.41 -31.83
CA LYS A 34 14.16 3.90 -30.67
C LYS A 34 13.12 4.37 -29.65
N VAL A 35 13.12 3.76 -28.46
CA VAL A 35 12.11 3.98 -27.44
C VAL A 35 12.71 4.75 -26.27
N TYR A 36 12.09 5.85 -25.92
CA TYR A 36 12.41 6.61 -24.72
C TYR A 36 11.30 6.45 -23.70
N ILE A 37 11.65 5.91 -22.54
CA ILE A 37 10.75 5.76 -21.39
C ILE A 37 11.15 6.82 -20.37
N ILE A 38 10.25 7.76 -20.09
CA ILE A 38 10.47 8.79 -19.06
C ILE A 38 9.52 8.50 -17.91
N ASP A 39 10.09 7.97 -16.83
CA ASP A 39 9.35 7.65 -15.62
C ASP A 39 9.22 8.91 -14.74
N GLU A 40 8.11 8.97 -13.98
CA GLU A 40 7.71 10.12 -13.15
C GLU A 40 7.84 11.46 -13.86
N VAL A 41 7.38 11.50 -15.11
CA VAL A 41 7.53 12.65 -16.01
C VAL A 41 7.01 13.97 -15.43
N HIS A 42 6.07 13.93 -14.46
CA HIS A 42 5.59 15.12 -13.77
C HIS A 42 6.65 15.86 -12.94
N MET A 43 7.80 15.20 -12.67
CA MET A 43 8.94 15.80 -11.97
C MET A 43 9.82 16.69 -12.87
N LEU A 44 9.60 16.66 -14.19
CA LEU A 44 10.35 17.52 -15.12
C LEU A 44 10.06 19.00 -14.86
N SER A 45 11.09 19.82 -14.99
CA SER A 45 10.93 21.27 -14.96
C SER A 45 10.10 21.78 -16.15
N ILE A 46 9.49 22.95 -16.01
CA ILE A 46 8.73 23.59 -17.10
C ILE A 46 9.58 23.78 -18.35
N GLY A 47 10.87 24.13 -18.16
CA GLY A 47 11.82 24.27 -19.24
C GLY A 47 12.11 22.95 -19.96
N ALA A 48 12.16 21.83 -19.21
CA ALA A 48 12.33 20.48 -19.76
C ALA A 48 11.11 20.06 -20.59
N PHE A 49 9.89 20.29 -20.09
CA PHE A 49 8.68 20.07 -20.88
C PHE A 49 8.68 20.87 -22.19
N ASN A 50 9.06 22.15 -22.15
CA ASN A 50 9.12 22.98 -23.34
C ASN A 50 10.20 22.48 -24.34
N ALA A 51 11.31 21.93 -23.87
CA ALA A 51 12.33 21.33 -24.74
C ALA A 51 11.80 20.06 -25.45
N LEU A 52 10.95 19.28 -24.77
CA LEU A 52 10.37 18.05 -25.30
C LEU A 52 9.25 18.31 -26.31
N LEU A 53 8.51 19.44 -26.19
CA LEU A 53 7.33 19.77 -27.01
C LEU A 53 7.60 19.66 -28.51
N LYS A 54 8.71 20.24 -29.01
CA LYS A 54 9.03 20.21 -30.43
C LYS A 54 9.17 18.80 -30.98
N THR A 55 9.78 17.90 -30.19
CA THR A 55 9.99 16.51 -30.58
C THR A 55 8.68 15.71 -30.51
N LEU A 56 7.79 16.05 -29.58
CA LEU A 56 6.46 15.42 -29.48
C LEU A 56 5.48 15.92 -30.56
N GLU A 57 5.69 17.12 -31.11
CA GLU A 57 4.88 17.66 -32.22
C GLU A 57 5.18 16.94 -33.53
N GLU A 58 6.46 16.74 -33.83
CA GLU A 58 6.94 16.13 -35.07
C GLU A 58 7.99 15.05 -34.76
N PRO A 59 7.62 13.93 -34.11
CA PRO A 59 8.56 12.89 -33.80
C PRO A 59 9.03 12.18 -35.07
N PRO A 60 10.34 11.84 -35.18
CA PRO A 60 10.79 10.95 -36.25
C PRO A 60 10.01 9.64 -36.24
N SER A 61 9.71 9.09 -37.40
CA SER A 61 8.86 7.89 -37.56
C SER A 61 9.39 6.64 -36.85
N TYR A 62 10.65 6.64 -36.48
CA TYR A 62 11.32 5.57 -35.74
C TYR A 62 11.42 5.83 -34.23
N VAL A 63 10.84 6.90 -33.68
CA VAL A 63 10.91 7.26 -32.26
C VAL A 63 9.57 7.05 -31.58
N ILE A 64 9.61 6.41 -30.42
CA ILE A 64 8.47 6.24 -29.53
C ILE A 64 8.82 6.82 -28.17
N PHE A 65 7.95 7.71 -27.65
CA PHE A 65 8.01 8.18 -26.26
C PHE A 65 6.97 7.48 -25.42
N ILE A 66 7.36 6.96 -24.26
CA ILE A 66 6.49 6.45 -23.23
C ILE A 66 6.69 7.34 -22.00
N LEU A 67 5.67 8.11 -21.65
CA LEU A 67 5.68 9.01 -20.50
C LEU A 67 4.86 8.37 -19.38
N ALA A 68 5.52 7.96 -18.30
CA ALA A 68 4.88 7.38 -17.13
C ALA A 68 4.76 8.41 -16.00
N THR A 69 3.64 8.39 -15.28
CA THR A 69 3.41 9.30 -14.14
C THR A 69 2.36 8.76 -13.19
N THR A 70 2.56 9.03 -11.92
CA THR A 70 1.54 8.86 -10.86
C THR A 70 0.60 10.08 -10.75
N GLU A 71 0.97 11.24 -11.32
CA GLU A 71 0.25 12.51 -11.17
C GLU A 71 -0.03 13.19 -12.52
N ALA A 72 -0.90 12.58 -13.32
CA ALA A 72 -1.25 13.07 -14.67
C ALA A 72 -1.77 14.53 -14.68
N HIS A 73 -2.38 14.99 -13.59
CA HIS A 73 -2.89 16.37 -13.46
C HIS A 73 -1.79 17.44 -13.41
N LYS A 74 -0.55 17.06 -13.09
CA LYS A 74 0.61 17.97 -13.09
C LYS A 74 1.25 18.14 -14.48
N ILE A 75 0.90 17.29 -15.44
CA ILE A 75 1.46 17.36 -16.79
C ILE A 75 0.78 18.49 -17.58
N PRO A 76 1.54 19.37 -18.26
CA PRO A 76 0.95 20.42 -19.09
C PRO A 76 0.01 19.87 -20.17
N ILE A 77 -1.12 20.53 -20.36
CA ILE A 77 -2.14 20.12 -21.35
C ILE A 77 -1.55 20.07 -22.77
N THR A 78 -0.54 20.88 -23.05
CA THR A 78 0.18 20.89 -24.33
C THR A 78 0.92 19.58 -24.61
N ILE A 79 1.38 18.88 -23.58
CA ILE A 79 1.99 17.53 -23.67
C ILE A 79 0.86 16.50 -23.82
N LEU A 80 -0.11 16.54 -22.91
CA LEU A 80 -1.21 15.55 -22.90
C LEU A 80 -1.98 15.51 -24.23
N SER A 81 -2.17 16.65 -24.90
CA SER A 81 -2.86 16.73 -26.19
C SER A 81 -2.11 16.03 -27.36
N ARG A 82 -0.85 15.70 -27.17
CA ARG A 82 0.02 15.02 -28.16
C ARG A 82 0.33 13.57 -27.81
N CYS A 83 -0.20 13.09 -26.70
CA CYS A 83 0.01 11.73 -26.21
C CYS A 83 -1.29 10.94 -26.24
N GLN A 84 -1.18 9.65 -26.52
CA GLN A 84 -2.25 8.71 -26.27
C GLN A 84 -2.20 8.35 -24.78
N ARG A 85 -3.33 8.49 -24.07
CA ARG A 85 -3.40 8.25 -22.64
C ARG A 85 -3.90 6.84 -22.37
N TYR A 86 -3.23 6.17 -21.40
CA TYR A 86 -3.59 4.89 -20.84
C TYR A 86 -3.64 5.00 -19.32
N ASP A 87 -4.80 4.74 -18.74
CA ASP A 87 -4.99 4.77 -17.29
C ASP A 87 -4.83 3.35 -16.73
N PHE A 88 -3.90 3.18 -15.80
CA PHE A 88 -3.68 1.94 -15.07
C PHE A 88 -4.41 1.99 -13.73
N HIS A 89 -4.96 0.86 -13.34
CA HIS A 89 -5.72 0.71 -12.09
C HIS A 89 -4.99 -0.21 -11.12
N ARG A 90 -5.37 -0.15 -9.85
CA ARG A 90 -4.91 -1.12 -8.84
C ARG A 90 -5.37 -2.51 -9.22
N ILE A 91 -4.50 -3.49 -8.98
CA ILE A 91 -4.79 -4.90 -9.26
C ILE A 91 -5.61 -5.46 -8.08
N SER A 92 -6.60 -6.31 -8.36
CA SER A 92 -7.41 -6.93 -7.30
C SER A 92 -6.58 -7.93 -6.47
N ILE A 93 -7.02 -8.15 -5.22
CA ILE A 93 -6.37 -9.09 -4.31
C ILE A 93 -6.36 -10.50 -4.92
N GLU A 94 -7.45 -10.91 -5.57
CA GLU A 94 -7.56 -12.22 -6.22
C GLU A 94 -6.50 -12.37 -7.32
N THR A 95 -6.40 -11.38 -8.22
CA THR A 95 -5.43 -11.41 -9.33
C THR A 95 -3.99 -11.45 -8.83
N ILE A 96 -3.67 -10.69 -7.76
CA ILE A 96 -2.35 -10.75 -7.13
C ILE A 96 -2.12 -12.12 -6.50
N SER A 97 -3.08 -12.65 -5.75
CA SER A 97 -2.99 -13.95 -5.09
C SER A 97 -2.78 -15.08 -6.08
N ASP A 98 -3.53 -15.09 -7.18
CA ASP A 98 -3.39 -16.08 -8.24
C ASP A 98 -1.99 -16.05 -8.85
N ARG A 99 -1.47 -14.83 -9.12
CA ARG A 99 -0.13 -14.67 -9.68
C ARG A 99 0.97 -15.10 -8.71
N LEU A 100 0.86 -14.75 -7.45
CA LEU A 100 1.80 -15.20 -6.42
C LEU A 100 1.77 -16.73 -6.29
N SER A 101 0.58 -17.35 -6.28
CA SER A 101 0.41 -18.80 -6.21
C SER A 101 1.04 -19.52 -7.41
N GLU A 102 0.89 -18.97 -8.62
CA GLU A 102 1.53 -19.48 -9.83
C GLU A 102 3.06 -19.46 -9.71
N LEU A 103 3.62 -18.32 -9.26
CA LEU A 103 5.07 -18.17 -9.10
C LEU A 103 5.62 -19.11 -8.02
N MET A 104 4.96 -19.23 -6.88
CA MET A 104 5.39 -20.13 -5.80
C MET A 104 5.38 -21.58 -6.23
N LYS A 105 4.38 -22.00 -7.01
CA LYS A 105 4.35 -23.34 -7.62
C LYS A 105 5.50 -23.56 -8.62
N ALA A 106 5.83 -22.55 -9.43
CA ALA A 106 6.92 -22.65 -10.39
C ALA A 106 8.30 -22.76 -9.71
N GLU A 107 8.45 -22.12 -8.56
CA GLU A 107 9.67 -22.16 -7.76
C GLU A 107 9.72 -23.32 -6.75
N ASN A 108 8.67 -24.16 -6.72
CA ASN A 108 8.51 -25.28 -5.78
C ASN A 108 8.57 -24.83 -4.29
N ILE A 109 8.03 -23.66 -4.00
CA ILE A 109 7.90 -23.14 -2.63
C ILE A 109 6.46 -23.39 -2.18
N ASN A 110 6.32 -24.02 -1.02
CA ASN A 110 5.02 -24.30 -0.43
C ASN A 110 4.58 -23.09 0.43
N VAL A 111 3.48 -22.47 0.06
CA VAL A 111 2.95 -21.28 0.76
C VAL A 111 1.48 -21.52 1.06
N GLU A 112 1.08 -21.25 2.30
CA GLU A 112 -0.31 -21.32 2.73
C GLU A 112 -1.16 -20.28 1.97
N GLU A 113 -2.34 -20.66 1.49
CA GLU A 113 -3.24 -19.76 0.73
C GLU A 113 -3.57 -18.49 1.51
N ARG A 114 -3.78 -18.61 2.80
CA ARG A 114 -4.03 -17.49 3.72
C ARG A 114 -2.84 -16.53 3.81
N ALA A 115 -1.62 -17.04 3.73
CA ALA A 115 -0.40 -16.24 3.68
C ALA A 115 -0.30 -15.43 2.37
N ILE A 116 -0.57 -16.08 1.23
CA ILE A 116 -0.59 -15.43 -0.08
C ILE A 116 -1.63 -14.30 -0.11
N ARG A 117 -2.85 -14.58 0.36
CA ARG A 117 -3.93 -13.59 0.39
C ARG A 117 -3.58 -12.38 1.28
N TYR A 118 -2.92 -12.63 2.41
CA TYR A 118 -2.46 -11.56 3.29
C TYR A 118 -1.40 -10.68 2.62
N ILE A 119 -0.41 -11.26 1.93
CA ILE A 119 0.60 -10.52 1.17
C ILE A 119 -0.05 -9.70 0.06
N ALA A 120 -0.99 -10.28 -0.69
CA ALA A 120 -1.73 -9.59 -1.75
C ALA A 120 -2.50 -8.37 -1.21
N LYS A 121 -3.10 -8.50 -0.02
CA LYS A 121 -3.78 -7.40 0.68
C LYS A 121 -2.80 -6.31 1.14
N ALA A 122 -1.68 -6.70 1.72
CA ALA A 122 -0.65 -5.77 2.19
C ALA A 122 -0.01 -4.96 1.05
N ALA A 123 0.03 -5.53 -0.15
CA ALA A 123 0.56 -4.90 -1.37
C ALA A 123 -0.35 -3.80 -1.95
N ASP A 124 -1.58 -3.63 -1.47
CA ASP A 124 -2.53 -2.57 -1.81
C ASP A 124 -2.68 -2.33 -3.33
N GLY A 125 -2.79 -3.41 -4.11
CA GLY A 125 -2.98 -3.38 -5.56
C GLY A 125 -1.70 -3.20 -6.38
N SER A 126 -0.52 -3.26 -5.75
CA SER A 126 0.78 -3.20 -6.40
C SER A 126 1.40 -4.59 -6.54
N MET A 127 1.57 -5.09 -7.77
CA MET A 127 2.27 -6.36 -8.00
C MET A 127 3.75 -6.30 -7.62
N ARG A 128 4.41 -5.15 -7.82
CA ARG A 128 5.81 -4.95 -7.42
C ARG A 128 5.99 -5.13 -5.91
N ASP A 129 5.11 -4.50 -5.12
CA ASP A 129 5.18 -4.61 -3.67
C ASP A 129 4.82 -6.03 -3.20
N ALA A 130 3.84 -6.67 -3.82
CA ALA A 130 3.48 -8.06 -3.53
C ALA A 130 4.67 -9.02 -3.74
N LEU A 131 5.38 -8.87 -4.86
CA LEU A 131 6.59 -9.66 -5.13
C LEU A 131 7.70 -9.36 -4.11
N SER A 132 7.93 -8.10 -3.79
CA SER A 132 8.94 -7.71 -2.80
C SER A 132 8.63 -8.28 -1.41
N LEU A 133 7.36 -8.25 -0.99
CA LEU A 133 6.92 -8.78 0.30
C LEU A 133 7.06 -10.31 0.38
N ILE A 134 6.68 -11.03 -0.69
CA ILE A 134 6.82 -12.50 -0.69
C ILE A 134 8.28 -12.91 -0.73
N ASP A 135 9.12 -12.22 -1.51
CA ASP A 135 10.57 -12.47 -1.55
C ASP A 135 11.21 -12.26 -0.17
N GLN A 136 10.80 -11.21 0.54
CA GLN A 136 11.25 -10.95 1.91
C GLN A 136 10.86 -12.10 2.86
N CYS A 137 9.63 -12.60 2.76
CA CYS A 137 9.17 -13.72 3.58
C CYS A 137 9.93 -15.01 3.26
N ILE A 138 10.17 -15.31 1.99
CA ILE A 138 10.94 -16.48 1.55
C ILE A 138 12.38 -16.41 2.02
N ALA A 139 13.01 -15.23 1.92
CA ALA A 139 14.40 -15.06 2.36
C ALA A 139 14.56 -15.27 3.87
N PHE A 140 13.55 -14.88 4.66
CA PHE A 140 13.58 -15.04 6.12
C PHE A 140 13.37 -16.51 6.55
N TYR A 141 12.50 -17.25 5.85
CA TYR A 141 12.16 -18.65 6.11
C TYR A 141 12.71 -19.60 5.04
N LEU A 142 13.92 -19.35 4.57
CA LEU A 142 14.54 -20.11 3.47
C LEU A 142 14.50 -21.63 3.72
N GLY A 143 13.92 -22.36 2.76
CA GLY A 143 13.82 -23.82 2.79
C GLY A 143 12.72 -24.38 3.70
N GLN A 144 11.83 -23.55 4.21
CA GLN A 144 10.66 -23.95 4.99
C GLN A 144 9.36 -23.61 4.26
N ASP A 145 8.28 -24.33 4.60
CA ASP A 145 6.94 -23.96 4.16
C ASP A 145 6.54 -22.61 4.78
N LEU A 146 6.06 -21.68 3.95
CA LEU A 146 5.67 -20.36 4.40
C LEU A 146 4.22 -20.40 4.93
N LYS A 147 4.07 -20.38 6.24
CA LYS A 147 2.78 -20.33 6.94
C LYS A 147 2.32 -18.89 7.15
N TYR A 148 1.03 -18.74 7.43
CA TYR A 148 0.41 -17.43 7.70
C TYR A 148 1.09 -16.69 8.86
N GLU A 149 1.40 -17.40 9.97
CA GLU A 149 2.08 -16.84 11.14
C GLU A 149 3.48 -16.30 10.80
N ASN A 150 4.21 -17.01 9.90
CA ASN A 150 5.52 -16.58 9.42
C ASN A 150 5.44 -15.24 8.67
N VAL A 151 4.42 -15.09 7.83
CA VAL A 151 4.20 -13.85 7.08
C VAL A 151 3.86 -12.69 8.03
N LEU A 152 2.98 -12.92 9.01
CA LEU A 152 2.67 -11.90 10.03
C LEU A 152 3.93 -11.47 10.80
N GLU A 153 4.80 -12.41 11.13
CA GLU A 153 6.05 -12.11 11.84
C GLU A 153 6.98 -11.23 11.00
N VAL A 154 7.24 -11.62 9.74
CA VAL A 154 8.15 -10.90 8.84
C VAL A 154 7.63 -9.51 8.50
N LEU A 155 6.34 -9.38 8.23
CA LEU A 155 5.71 -8.11 7.86
C LEU A 155 5.39 -7.23 9.07
N GLY A 156 5.69 -7.69 10.28
CA GLY A 156 5.42 -6.92 11.49
C GLY A 156 3.94 -6.76 11.80
N ALA A 157 3.08 -7.55 11.18
CA ALA A 157 1.65 -7.48 11.34
C ALA A 157 1.19 -8.11 12.67
N VAL A 158 0.03 -7.67 13.12
CA VAL A 158 -0.56 -8.10 14.40
C VAL A 158 -1.77 -8.99 14.11
N ASP A 159 -1.90 -10.11 14.81
CA ASP A 159 -3.06 -10.98 14.70
C ASP A 159 -4.34 -10.22 15.12
N THR A 160 -5.46 -10.51 14.47
CA THR A 160 -6.79 -9.93 14.77
C THR A 160 -7.16 -10.12 16.24
N ALA A 161 -6.78 -11.23 16.86
CA ALA A 161 -7.00 -11.50 18.28
C ALA A 161 -6.41 -10.44 19.22
N VAL A 162 -5.33 -9.79 18.82
CA VAL A 162 -4.72 -8.69 19.60
C VAL A 162 -5.60 -7.44 19.57
N PHE A 163 -6.23 -7.16 18.42
CA PHE A 163 -7.16 -6.03 18.29
C PHE A 163 -8.44 -6.27 19.08
N GLU A 164 -8.97 -7.50 19.09
CA GLU A 164 -10.10 -7.92 19.91
C GLU A 164 -9.78 -7.70 21.39
N ASN A 165 -8.62 -8.15 21.84
CA ASN A 165 -8.19 -7.98 23.22
C ASN A 165 -8.00 -6.49 23.58
N MET A 166 -7.35 -5.72 22.73
CA MET A 166 -7.17 -4.26 22.93
C MET A 166 -8.55 -3.57 23.05
N LEU A 167 -9.49 -3.89 22.17
CA LEU A 167 -10.84 -3.31 22.22
C LEU A 167 -11.56 -3.70 23.52
N ALA A 168 -11.48 -4.95 23.94
CA ALA A 168 -12.11 -5.43 25.18
C ALA A 168 -11.53 -4.72 26.41
N LEU A 169 -10.22 -4.53 26.47
CA LEU A 169 -9.54 -3.78 27.55
C LEU A 169 -9.96 -2.30 27.57
N ILE A 170 -10.07 -1.65 26.40
CA ILE A 170 -10.54 -0.27 26.30
C ILE A 170 -11.98 -0.16 26.78
N MET A 171 -12.87 -1.05 26.38
CA MET A 171 -14.27 -1.07 26.76
C MET A 171 -14.47 -1.32 28.26
N SER A 172 -13.62 -2.17 28.86
CA SER A 172 -13.62 -2.40 30.32
C SER A 172 -12.92 -1.29 31.12
N SER A 173 -12.40 -0.25 30.45
CA SER A 173 -11.61 0.84 31.06
C SER A 173 -10.35 0.35 31.78
N ASP A 174 -9.80 -0.80 31.37
CA ASP A 174 -8.54 -1.34 31.90
C ASP A 174 -7.32 -0.74 31.19
N ALA A 175 -6.96 0.47 31.61
CA ALA A 175 -5.80 1.15 31.08
C ALA A 175 -4.48 0.41 31.39
N ALA A 176 -4.40 -0.29 32.52
CA ALA A 176 -3.20 -1.06 32.88
C ALA A 176 -3.00 -2.25 31.95
N GLY A 177 -4.05 -3.00 31.66
CA GLY A 177 -4.03 -4.08 30.68
C GLY A 177 -3.67 -3.60 29.28
N CYS A 178 -4.20 -2.45 28.84
CA CYS A 178 -3.80 -1.83 27.57
C CYS A 178 -2.30 -1.52 27.51
N MET A 179 -1.72 -0.95 28.59
CA MET A 179 -0.28 -0.66 28.64
C MET A 179 0.58 -1.92 28.60
N GLN A 180 0.16 -2.99 29.27
CA GLN A 180 0.85 -4.29 29.22
C GLN A 180 0.81 -4.87 27.79
N LEU A 181 -0.30 -4.78 27.09
CA LEU A 181 -0.43 -5.22 25.70
C LEU A 181 0.48 -4.42 24.75
N ILE A 182 0.53 -3.09 24.92
CA ILE A 182 1.45 -2.23 24.14
C ILE A 182 2.90 -2.62 24.41
N GLU A 183 3.29 -2.87 25.67
CA GLU A 183 4.63 -3.33 26.03
C GLU A 183 4.99 -4.66 25.34
N GLN A 184 4.07 -5.62 25.31
CA GLN A 184 4.25 -6.90 24.62
C GLN A 184 4.49 -6.70 23.13
N LEU A 185 3.74 -5.83 22.46
CA LEU A 185 3.92 -5.50 21.05
C LEU A 185 5.31 -4.89 20.77
N ILE A 186 5.76 -4.00 21.64
CA ILE A 186 7.10 -3.39 21.53
C ILE A 186 8.19 -4.45 21.71
N MET A 187 8.07 -5.33 22.70
CA MET A 187 9.03 -6.41 22.94
C MET A 187 9.10 -7.42 21.79
N GLN A 188 7.98 -7.59 21.06
CA GLN A 188 7.92 -8.40 19.83
C GLN A 188 8.46 -7.66 18.59
N GLY A 189 8.93 -6.42 18.73
CA GLY A 189 9.47 -5.63 17.63
C GLY A 189 8.40 -5.10 16.65
N ARG A 190 7.12 -5.03 17.06
CA ARG A 190 6.03 -4.53 16.21
C ARG A 190 6.11 -3.01 16.02
N GLU A 191 5.88 -2.55 14.79
CA GLU A 191 5.86 -1.12 14.49
C GLU A 191 4.53 -0.50 14.96
N LEU A 192 4.61 0.51 15.85
CA LEU A 192 3.42 1.07 16.50
C LEU A 192 2.52 1.85 15.55
N GLY A 193 3.07 2.48 14.51
CA GLY A 193 2.28 3.19 13.50
C GLY A 193 1.47 2.21 12.67
N GLN A 194 2.06 1.07 12.30
CA GLN A 194 1.36 -0.01 11.59
C GLN A 194 0.28 -0.62 12.47
N PHE A 195 0.58 -0.91 13.74
CA PHE A 195 -0.44 -1.36 14.70
C PHE A 195 -1.65 -0.43 14.78
N VAL A 196 -1.44 0.89 14.83
CA VAL A 196 -2.53 1.87 14.86
C VAL A 196 -3.36 1.83 13.59
N ASN A 197 -2.72 1.74 12.41
CA ASN A 197 -3.42 1.65 11.14
C ASN A 197 -4.25 0.37 11.03
N ASP A 198 -3.68 -0.77 11.41
CA ASP A 198 -4.38 -2.06 11.38
C ASP A 198 -5.55 -2.08 12.38
N PHE A 199 -5.38 -1.44 13.55
CA PHE A 199 -6.47 -1.30 14.52
C PHE A 199 -7.60 -0.41 14.00
N ILE A 200 -7.30 0.67 13.28
CA ILE A 200 -8.30 1.50 12.58
C ILE A 200 -9.08 0.65 11.57
N TRP A 201 -8.38 -0.19 10.78
CA TRP A 201 -9.00 -1.11 9.83
C TRP A 201 -9.92 -2.13 10.51
N TYR A 202 -9.49 -2.69 11.63
CA TYR A 202 -10.32 -3.58 12.43
C TYR A 202 -11.61 -2.89 12.91
N LEU A 203 -11.50 -1.70 13.50
CA LEU A 203 -12.67 -0.92 13.96
C LEU A 203 -13.60 -0.50 12.80
N ARG A 204 -13.02 -0.12 11.65
CA ARG A 204 -13.80 0.16 10.42
C ARG A 204 -14.59 -1.07 9.98
N ASN A 205 -13.99 -2.26 10.03
CA ASN A 205 -14.68 -3.49 9.68
C ASN A 205 -15.84 -3.79 10.66
N LEU A 206 -15.64 -3.59 11.96
CA LEU A 206 -16.74 -3.69 12.95
C LEU A 206 -17.88 -2.71 12.63
N LEU A 207 -17.56 -1.48 12.25
CA LEU A 207 -18.55 -0.47 11.88
C LEU A 207 -19.33 -0.88 10.63
N LEU A 208 -18.65 -1.38 9.59
CA LEU A 208 -19.31 -1.88 8.38
C LEU A 208 -20.23 -3.04 8.65
N VAL A 209 -19.79 -4.02 9.46
CA VAL A 209 -20.62 -5.16 9.88
C VAL A 209 -21.88 -4.69 10.62
N LYS A 210 -21.77 -3.62 11.41
CA LYS A 210 -22.88 -3.08 12.18
C LYS A 210 -23.88 -2.29 11.35
N THR A 211 -23.42 -1.63 10.28
CA THR A 211 -24.24 -0.72 9.46
C THR A 211 -24.77 -1.34 8.17
N THR A 212 -24.32 -2.55 7.82
CA THR A 212 -24.68 -3.21 6.55
C THR A 212 -25.45 -4.50 6.81
N ASP A 213 -26.70 -4.56 6.35
CA ASP A 213 -27.55 -5.74 6.49
C ASP A 213 -27.30 -6.81 5.39
N ASP A 214 -26.66 -6.45 4.29
CA ASP A 214 -26.43 -7.32 3.13
C ASP A 214 -25.11 -8.06 3.26
N GLU A 215 -25.18 -9.33 3.66
CA GLU A 215 -24.00 -10.18 3.92
C GLU A 215 -23.15 -10.41 2.67
N SER A 216 -23.76 -10.49 1.48
CA SER A 216 -23.03 -10.74 0.23
C SER A 216 -22.12 -9.55 -0.12
N LYS A 217 -22.62 -8.34 0.02
CA LYS A 217 -21.82 -7.12 -0.17
C LYS A 217 -20.76 -6.95 0.89
N LEU A 218 -21.05 -7.41 2.11
CA LEU A 218 -20.13 -7.29 3.23
C LEU A 218 -18.87 -8.14 3.01
N ALA A 219 -19.03 -9.38 2.55
CA ALA A 219 -17.93 -10.27 2.25
C ALA A 219 -16.97 -9.69 1.20
N ASP A 220 -17.54 -9.09 0.14
CA ASP A 220 -16.75 -8.44 -0.92
C ASP A 220 -15.98 -7.20 -0.44
N ILE A 221 -16.58 -6.41 0.50
CA ILE A 221 -15.99 -5.15 0.98
C ILE A 221 -14.94 -5.38 2.06
N ILE A 222 -15.16 -6.37 2.96
CA ILE A 222 -14.28 -6.60 4.11
C ILE A 222 -13.14 -7.56 3.76
N ASP A 223 -13.35 -8.44 2.76
CA ASP A 223 -12.38 -9.43 2.30
C ASP A 223 -11.79 -10.27 3.46
N VAL A 224 -12.66 -10.95 4.19
CA VAL A 224 -12.30 -11.83 5.30
C VAL A 224 -12.95 -13.21 5.10
N SER A 225 -12.39 -14.23 5.76
CA SER A 225 -13.00 -15.57 5.79
C SER A 225 -14.36 -15.57 6.51
N GLU A 226 -15.20 -16.56 6.23
CA GLU A 226 -16.51 -16.71 6.91
C GLU A 226 -16.36 -16.77 8.44
N ASP A 227 -15.35 -17.49 8.94
CA ASP A 227 -15.08 -17.58 10.39
C ASP A 227 -14.72 -16.21 10.98
N SER A 228 -13.86 -15.44 10.27
CA SER A 228 -13.49 -14.09 10.68
C SER A 228 -14.68 -13.12 10.63
N LEU A 229 -15.59 -13.29 9.67
CA LEU A 229 -16.81 -12.49 9.58
C LEU A 229 -17.75 -12.79 10.75
N ALA A 230 -17.90 -14.06 11.14
CA ALA A 230 -18.69 -14.44 12.31
C ALA A 230 -18.14 -13.82 13.60
N GLN A 231 -16.81 -13.81 13.76
CA GLN A 231 -16.15 -13.17 14.89
C GLN A 231 -16.37 -11.65 14.90
N LEU A 232 -16.19 -10.97 13.77
CA LEU A 232 -16.46 -9.53 13.63
C LEU A 232 -17.91 -9.18 13.97
N LYS A 233 -18.89 -10.01 13.59
CA LYS A 233 -20.29 -9.84 13.96
C LYS A 233 -20.50 -9.92 15.48
N SER A 234 -19.87 -10.89 16.12
CA SER A 234 -19.91 -11.04 17.58
C SER A 234 -19.35 -9.80 18.28
N ASP A 235 -18.20 -9.30 17.82
CA ASP A 235 -17.53 -8.15 18.43
C ASP A 235 -18.26 -6.83 18.14
N SER A 236 -18.82 -6.67 16.94
CA SER A 236 -19.61 -5.50 16.58
C SER A 236 -20.85 -5.33 17.44
N SER A 237 -21.43 -6.45 17.91
CA SER A 237 -22.60 -6.42 18.81
C SER A 237 -22.32 -5.80 20.19
N LYS A 238 -21.07 -5.85 20.64
CA LYS A 238 -20.61 -5.42 21.98
C LYS A 238 -20.41 -3.92 22.11
N ILE A 239 -20.30 -3.18 21.00
CA ILE A 239 -19.95 -1.76 20.97
C ILE A 239 -20.94 -0.97 20.13
N ASP A 240 -21.31 0.24 20.54
CA ASP A 240 -22.21 1.10 19.77
C ASP A 240 -21.49 1.84 18.63
N GLU A 241 -22.27 2.24 17.62
CA GLU A 241 -21.78 2.90 16.41
C GLU A 241 -21.08 4.24 16.71
N GLY A 242 -21.65 5.03 17.61
CA GLY A 242 -21.09 6.34 17.97
C GLY A 242 -19.70 6.21 18.63
N THR A 243 -19.52 5.18 19.47
CA THR A 243 -18.23 4.87 20.09
C THR A 243 -17.21 4.38 19.06
N LEU A 244 -17.61 3.51 18.11
CA LEU A 244 -16.75 3.08 17.00
C LEU A 244 -16.26 4.27 16.17
N MET A 245 -17.18 5.15 15.76
CA MET A 245 -16.81 6.35 14.98
C MET A 245 -15.86 7.27 15.75
N ARG A 246 -16.08 7.44 17.06
CA ARG A 246 -15.18 8.22 17.92
C ARG A 246 -13.80 7.61 18.00
N TYR A 247 -13.70 6.29 18.18
CA TYR A 247 -12.42 5.59 18.26
C TYR A 247 -11.65 5.65 16.94
N ILE A 248 -12.32 5.44 15.81
CA ILE A 248 -11.71 5.59 14.47
C ILE A 248 -11.15 7.00 14.29
N ARG A 249 -11.89 8.04 14.65
CA ARG A 249 -11.43 9.44 14.55
C ARG A 249 -10.19 9.69 15.39
N VAL A 250 -10.23 9.32 16.65
CA VAL A 250 -9.10 9.54 17.60
C VAL A 250 -7.85 8.80 17.13
N LEU A 251 -7.98 7.56 16.65
CA LEU A 251 -6.85 6.79 16.14
C LEU A 251 -6.35 7.30 14.79
N SER A 252 -7.22 7.83 13.93
CA SER A 252 -6.83 8.45 12.65
C SER A 252 -6.00 9.72 12.88
N ASP A 253 -6.39 10.55 13.85
CA ASP A 253 -5.62 11.72 14.25
C ASP A 253 -4.25 11.29 14.80
N LEU A 254 -4.21 10.27 15.67
CA LEU A 254 -2.98 9.67 16.16
C LEU A 254 -2.08 9.15 15.04
N SER A 255 -2.63 8.40 14.08
CA SER A 255 -1.87 7.86 12.94
C SER A 255 -1.14 8.96 12.17
N ASN A 256 -1.81 10.10 11.92
CA ASN A 256 -1.19 11.24 11.27
C ASN A 256 -0.08 11.87 12.11
N GLU A 257 -0.26 11.97 13.43
CA GLU A 257 0.76 12.49 14.33
C GLU A 257 1.98 11.57 14.46
N LEU A 258 1.80 10.25 14.40
CA LEU A 258 2.90 9.28 14.55
C LEU A 258 3.89 9.35 13.39
N LYS A 259 3.47 9.76 12.18
CA LYS A 259 4.35 9.89 11.00
C LYS A 259 5.55 10.80 11.26
N PHE A 260 5.38 11.82 12.08
CA PHE A 260 6.40 12.85 12.35
C PHE A 260 6.92 12.83 13.79
N SER A 261 6.45 11.90 14.62
CA SER A 261 6.78 11.87 16.04
C SER A 261 7.97 10.96 16.34
N THR A 262 8.90 11.45 17.16
CA THR A 262 9.97 10.66 17.77
C THR A 262 9.50 9.88 19.02
N GLN A 263 8.36 10.26 19.60
CA GLN A 263 7.80 9.67 20.83
C GLN A 263 6.52 8.87 20.54
N LYS A 264 6.58 7.97 19.57
CA LYS A 264 5.44 7.16 19.12
C LYS A 264 4.73 6.43 20.27
N ARG A 265 5.51 5.81 21.16
CA ARG A 265 5.01 5.05 22.32
C ARG A 265 4.14 5.93 23.23
N ILE A 266 4.66 7.05 23.69
CA ILE A 266 3.95 7.95 24.63
C ILE A 266 2.64 8.43 24.02
N LYS A 267 2.65 8.82 22.75
CA LYS A 267 1.43 9.27 22.06
C LYS A 267 0.37 8.18 21.98
N LEU A 268 0.76 6.94 21.66
CA LEU A 268 -0.15 5.81 21.65
C LEU A 268 -0.73 5.53 23.04
N GLU A 269 0.12 5.44 24.06
CA GLU A 269 -0.30 5.20 25.45
C GLU A 269 -1.31 6.25 25.94
N VAL A 270 -1.01 7.54 25.73
CA VAL A 270 -1.91 8.65 26.11
C VAL A 270 -3.24 8.58 25.37
N THR A 271 -3.22 8.25 24.09
CA THR A 271 -4.44 8.13 23.29
C THR A 271 -5.30 6.97 23.75
N ILE A 272 -4.73 5.81 24.02
CA ILE A 272 -5.46 4.64 24.54
C ILE A 272 -6.03 4.95 25.93
N ILE A 273 -5.29 5.64 26.80
CA ILE A 273 -5.82 6.07 28.12
C ILE A 273 -7.05 6.99 27.96
N LYS A 274 -7.01 7.94 27.01
CA LYS A 274 -8.18 8.79 26.70
C LYS A 274 -9.36 8.00 26.16
N MET A 275 -9.13 6.92 25.40
CA MET A 275 -10.20 6.03 24.93
C MET A 275 -10.83 5.24 26.08
N CYS A 276 -10.02 4.78 27.05
CA CYS A 276 -10.51 4.10 28.26
C CYS A 276 -11.32 5.03 29.19
N LYS A 277 -11.01 6.33 29.22
CA LYS A 277 -11.62 7.32 30.12
C LYS A 277 -12.11 8.55 29.35
N PRO A 278 -13.20 8.47 28.60
CA PRO A 278 -13.66 9.56 27.72
C PRO A 278 -14.13 10.82 28.46
N SER A 279 -14.24 10.80 29.80
CA SER A 279 -14.63 11.93 30.64
C SER A 279 -13.46 12.77 31.18
N MET A 280 -12.23 12.46 30.77
CA MET A 280 -11.06 13.30 30.97
C MET A 280 -10.76 14.08 29.68
#